data_faf7a8a40c95ab0291963d37404dd1fd
#
_entry.id   faf7a8a40c95ab0291963d37404dd1fd
#
_cell.length_a   1.000
_cell.length_b   1.000
_cell.length_c   1.000
_cell.angle_alpha   90.00
_cell.angle_beta   90.00
_cell.angle_gamma   90.00
#
_symmetry.space_group_name_H-M   'P 1'
#
loop_
_entity.id
_entity.type
_entity.pdbx_description
1 polymer ?
#
loop_
_entity_poly.entity_id
_entity_poly.type
_entity_poly.pdbx_seq_one_letter_code
_entity_poly.pdbx_strand_id
1 'polypeptide(L)'
;SKIKAAQAAGLKPILCVGETLQEREAGKASDVISGQIRAGLEGNGNTTGLVVAYEPIWAIGTGQSATPETAVEIMGGAILETLRSLHGSAADGISLLYGGSMNAGNAGEYAAQACIHGGLVGGAALQADSFLQVAAAVAAAKA
;
A
#
# COMPACT_ATOMS: atom_id res chain seq x y z
N SER A 1 12.06 -0.16 -16.31
CA SER A 1 11.54 0.53 -15.11
C SER A 1 12.51 0.37 -13.94
N LYS A 2 12.42 1.22 -12.92
CA LYS A 2 13.25 1.15 -11.69
C LYS A 2 13.01 -0.16 -10.94
N ILE A 3 11.78 -0.66 -10.93
CA ILE A 3 11.42 -1.94 -10.29
C ILE A 3 12.20 -3.10 -10.92
N LYS A 4 12.24 -3.16 -12.24
CA LYS A 4 12.98 -4.18 -12.97
C LYS A 4 14.48 -4.17 -12.64
N ALA A 5 15.07 -2.96 -12.54
CA ALA A 5 16.48 -2.80 -12.17
C ALA A 5 16.74 -3.21 -10.72
N ALA A 6 15.85 -2.86 -9.79
CA ALA A 6 15.95 -3.26 -8.39
C ALA A 6 15.90 -4.79 -8.22
N GLN A 7 14.94 -5.44 -8.89
CA GLN A 7 14.81 -6.90 -8.87
C GLN A 7 16.03 -7.59 -9.49
N ALA A 8 16.57 -7.06 -10.59
CA ALA A 8 17.79 -7.58 -11.20
C ALA A 8 19.02 -7.47 -10.29
N ALA A 9 19.03 -6.46 -9.40
CA ALA A 9 20.05 -6.29 -8.36
C ALA A 9 19.78 -7.12 -7.08
N GLY A 10 18.76 -7.99 -7.07
CA GLY A 10 18.41 -8.82 -5.92
C GLY A 10 17.62 -8.08 -4.81
N LEU A 11 17.14 -6.88 -5.07
CA LEU A 11 16.34 -6.11 -4.11
C LEU A 11 14.86 -6.49 -4.21
N LYS A 12 14.14 -6.31 -3.10
CA LYS A 12 12.68 -6.44 -3.03
C LYS A 12 12.06 -5.03 -3.13
N PRO A 13 11.53 -4.62 -4.29
CA PRO A 13 11.01 -3.28 -4.46
C PRO A 13 9.66 -3.07 -3.78
N ILE A 14 9.44 -1.88 -3.24
CA ILE A 14 8.14 -1.40 -2.79
C ILE A 14 7.70 -0.32 -3.79
N LEU A 15 6.61 -0.57 -4.53
CA LEU A 15 5.99 0.42 -5.40
C LEU A 15 4.99 1.23 -4.57
N CYS A 16 5.27 2.51 -4.35
CA CYS A 16 4.37 3.43 -3.68
C CYS A 16 3.46 4.10 -4.71
N VAL A 17 2.17 4.08 -4.47
CA VAL A 17 1.14 4.71 -5.30
C VAL A 17 0.17 5.49 -4.41
N GLY A 18 -0.35 6.61 -4.90
CA GLY A 18 -1.30 7.42 -4.16
C GLY A 18 -1.75 8.63 -4.95
N GLU A 19 -2.94 9.08 -4.66
CA GLU A 19 -3.59 10.24 -5.25
C GLU A 19 -3.42 11.49 -4.37
N THR A 20 -3.53 12.65 -5.00
CA THR A 20 -3.66 13.94 -4.33
C THR A 20 -5.10 14.14 -3.83
N LEU A 21 -5.31 15.08 -2.88
CA LEU A 21 -6.63 15.45 -2.42
C LEU A 21 -7.53 15.91 -3.58
N GLN A 22 -7.00 16.73 -4.49
CA GLN A 22 -7.73 17.22 -5.64
C GLN A 22 -8.21 16.09 -6.57
N GLU A 23 -7.37 15.09 -6.83
CA GLU A 23 -7.74 13.93 -7.64
C GLU A 23 -8.82 13.10 -6.97
N ARG A 24 -8.74 12.97 -5.63
CA ARG A 24 -9.75 12.27 -4.83
C ARG A 24 -11.08 12.98 -4.86
N GLU A 25 -11.11 14.29 -4.59
CA GLU A 25 -12.32 15.10 -4.62
C GLU A 25 -12.97 15.13 -6.02
N ALA A 26 -12.16 15.01 -7.07
CA ALA A 26 -12.63 14.89 -8.44
C ALA A 26 -13.14 13.46 -8.82
N GLY A 27 -13.13 12.49 -7.88
CA GLY A 27 -13.53 11.11 -8.13
C GLY A 27 -12.57 10.32 -9.02
N LYS A 28 -11.30 10.76 -9.14
CA LYS A 28 -10.30 10.17 -10.05
C LYS A 28 -9.28 9.26 -9.34
N ALA A 29 -9.44 9.01 -8.05
CA ALA A 29 -8.45 8.28 -7.26
C ALA A 29 -8.11 6.90 -7.87
N SER A 30 -9.11 6.11 -8.22
CA SER A 30 -8.91 4.77 -8.80
C SER A 30 -8.19 4.82 -10.15
N ASP A 31 -8.54 5.77 -11.01
CA ASP A 31 -7.91 5.92 -12.34
C ASP A 31 -6.44 6.33 -12.21
N VAL A 32 -6.15 7.30 -11.33
CA VAL A 32 -4.79 7.76 -11.05
C VAL A 32 -3.92 6.61 -10.54
N ILE A 33 -4.39 5.89 -9.55
CA ILE A 33 -3.66 4.79 -8.93
C ILE A 33 -3.44 3.64 -9.91
N SER A 34 -4.47 3.25 -10.67
CA SER A 34 -4.35 2.24 -11.72
C SER A 34 -3.34 2.66 -12.79
N GLY A 35 -3.34 3.93 -13.18
CA GLY A 35 -2.35 4.50 -14.10
C GLY A 35 -0.92 4.43 -13.55
N GLN A 36 -0.71 4.79 -12.28
CA GLN A 36 0.59 4.71 -11.62
C GLN A 36 1.13 3.28 -11.56
N ILE A 37 0.27 2.30 -11.24
CA ILE A 37 0.65 0.88 -11.21
C ILE A 37 1.06 0.40 -12.60
N ARG A 38 0.24 0.67 -13.62
CA ARG A 38 0.54 0.29 -15.01
C ARG A 38 1.86 0.87 -15.49
N ALA A 39 2.10 2.17 -15.26
CA ALA A 39 3.34 2.84 -15.62
C ALA A 39 4.55 2.28 -14.84
N GLY A 40 4.40 2.03 -13.53
CA GLY A 40 5.46 1.49 -12.69
C GLY A 40 5.87 0.06 -13.05
N LEU A 41 4.91 -0.75 -13.50
CA LEU A 41 5.11 -2.17 -13.82
C LEU A 41 5.21 -2.44 -15.34
N GLU A 42 5.22 -1.42 -16.18
CA GLU A 42 5.30 -1.57 -17.62
C GLU A 42 6.45 -2.48 -18.04
N GLY A 43 6.13 -3.53 -18.81
CA GLY A 43 7.08 -4.53 -19.29
C GLY A 43 7.71 -5.39 -18.19
N ASN A 44 7.21 -5.36 -16.96
CA ASN A 44 7.69 -6.19 -15.86
C ASN A 44 6.71 -7.32 -15.52
N GLY A 45 6.99 -8.53 -15.95
CA GLY A 45 6.21 -9.73 -15.60
C GLY A 45 6.65 -10.41 -14.28
N ASN A 46 7.73 -9.93 -13.65
CA ASN A 46 8.25 -10.53 -12.42
C ASN A 46 7.59 -9.91 -11.17
N THR A 47 6.82 -10.72 -10.45
CA THR A 47 6.16 -10.33 -9.19
C THR A 47 6.97 -10.73 -7.94
N THR A 48 8.10 -11.43 -8.10
CA THR A 48 8.88 -11.96 -6.98
C THR A 48 9.41 -10.83 -6.10
N GLY A 49 9.02 -10.85 -4.83
CA GLY A 49 9.43 -9.84 -3.84
C GLY A 49 8.86 -8.44 -4.07
N LEU A 50 7.94 -8.28 -5.05
CA LEU A 50 7.24 -7.01 -5.24
C LEU A 50 6.25 -6.78 -4.08
N VAL A 51 6.26 -5.56 -3.58
CA VAL A 51 5.29 -5.04 -2.61
C VAL A 51 4.68 -3.78 -3.19
N VAL A 52 3.41 -3.53 -2.96
CA VAL A 52 2.75 -2.27 -3.32
C VAL A 52 2.25 -1.58 -2.06
N ALA A 53 2.58 -0.30 -1.91
CA ALA A 53 2.12 0.53 -0.81
C ALA A 53 1.15 1.59 -1.31
N TYR A 54 -0.02 1.69 -0.68
CA TYR A 54 -0.96 2.78 -0.89
C TYR A 54 -0.62 3.93 0.03
N GLU A 55 -0.15 5.02 -0.55
CA GLU A 55 0.25 6.24 0.14
C GLU A 55 -0.64 7.41 -0.31
N PRO A 56 -1.85 7.57 0.25
CA PRO A 56 -2.67 8.75 -0.06
C PRO A 56 -1.90 10.03 0.29
N ILE A 57 -1.53 10.82 -0.72
CA ILE A 57 -0.62 11.97 -0.55
C ILE A 57 -1.18 12.97 0.47
N TRP A 58 -2.50 13.13 0.49
CA TRP A 58 -3.22 14.00 1.43
C TRP A 58 -3.19 13.52 2.89
N ALA A 59 -2.81 12.25 3.13
CA ALA A 59 -2.75 11.65 4.46
C ALA A 59 -1.30 11.42 4.97
N ILE A 60 -0.27 11.75 4.16
CA ILE A 60 1.13 11.55 4.55
C ILE A 60 1.58 12.71 5.45
N GLY A 61 1.97 12.41 6.69
CA GLY A 61 2.56 13.40 7.59
C GLY A 61 1.63 14.52 8.05
N THR A 62 0.34 14.45 7.70
CA THR A 62 -0.67 15.48 8.04
C THR A 62 -1.41 15.19 9.34
N GLY A 63 -1.27 13.99 9.90
CA GLY A 63 -2.11 13.49 10.97
C GLY A 63 -3.48 13.01 10.51
N GLN A 64 -3.84 13.23 9.24
CA GLN A 64 -5.03 12.65 8.63
C GLN A 64 -4.75 11.22 8.18
N SER A 65 -5.77 10.39 8.15
CA SER A 65 -5.68 9.03 7.61
C SER A 65 -6.90 8.75 6.75
N ALA A 66 -6.74 7.95 5.71
CA ALA A 66 -7.88 7.37 5.02
C ALA A 66 -8.63 6.47 6.01
N THR A 67 -9.97 6.43 5.95
CA THR A 67 -10.69 5.44 6.76
C THR A 67 -10.36 4.03 6.28
N PRO A 68 -10.53 2.98 7.12
CA PRO A 68 -10.36 1.61 6.68
C PRO A 68 -11.17 1.27 5.43
N GLU A 69 -12.42 1.77 5.33
CA GLU A 69 -13.30 1.57 4.16
C GLU A 69 -12.70 2.20 2.90
N THR A 70 -12.20 3.43 3.01
CA THR A 70 -11.52 4.12 1.92
C THR A 70 -10.25 3.37 1.48
N ALA A 71 -9.46 2.88 2.45
CA ALA A 71 -8.28 2.10 2.15
C ALA A 71 -8.62 0.78 1.45
N VAL A 72 -9.69 0.09 1.88
CA VAL A 72 -10.20 -1.13 1.25
C VAL A 72 -10.69 -0.87 -0.17
N GLU A 73 -11.43 0.20 -0.41
CA GLU A 73 -11.90 0.60 -1.74
C GLU A 73 -10.72 0.71 -2.73
N ILE A 74 -9.66 1.38 -2.32
CA ILE A 74 -8.49 1.58 -3.18
C ILE A 74 -7.61 0.33 -3.25
N MET A 75 -7.29 -0.28 -2.13
CA MET A 75 -6.34 -1.40 -2.09
C MET A 75 -6.95 -2.71 -2.60
N GLY A 76 -8.18 -3.02 -2.20
CA GLY A 76 -8.91 -4.20 -2.67
C GLY A 76 -9.49 -4.03 -4.08
N GLY A 77 -9.93 -2.81 -4.41
CA GLY A 77 -10.44 -2.44 -5.75
C GLY A 77 -9.29 -2.05 -6.68
N ALA A 78 -9.01 -0.74 -6.78
CA ALA A 78 -8.12 -0.20 -7.83
C ALA A 78 -6.74 -0.87 -7.89
N ILE A 79 -6.07 -1.11 -6.74
CA ILE A 79 -4.73 -1.71 -6.72
C ILE A 79 -4.80 -3.19 -7.09
N LEU A 80 -5.53 -4.00 -6.33
CA LEU A 80 -5.54 -5.45 -6.52
C LEU A 80 -6.12 -5.85 -7.88
N GLU A 81 -7.19 -5.20 -8.33
CA GLU A 81 -7.76 -5.47 -9.65
C GLU A 81 -6.81 -5.10 -10.80
N THR A 82 -6.08 -3.98 -10.67
CA THR A 82 -5.07 -3.61 -11.66
C THR A 82 -3.92 -4.62 -11.69
N LEU A 83 -3.43 -5.05 -10.52
CA LEU A 83 -2.39 -6.08 -10.43
C LEU A 83 -2.85 -7.40 -11.04
N ARG A 84 -4.08 -7.83 -10.77
CA ARG A 84 -4.67 -9.04 -11.37
C ARG A 84 -4.81 -8.91 -12.87
N SER A 85 -5.16 -7.74 -13.39
CA SER A 85 -5.22 -7.51 -14.84
C SER A 85 -3.87 -7.61 -15.54
N LEU A 86 -2.77 -7.31 -14.82
CA LEU A 86 -1.40 -7.36 -15.33
C LEU A 86 -0.72 -8.72 -15.14
N HIS A 87 -1.00 -9.40 -14.04
CA HIS A 87 -0.23 -10.58 -13.59
C HIS A 87 -1.09 -11.82 -13.32
N GLY A 88 -2.42 -11.74 -13.53
CA GLY A 88 -3.33 -12.85 -13.23
C GLY A 88 -3.27 -13.27 -11.75
N SER A 89 -3.29 -14.55 -11.48
CA SER A 89 -3.24 -15.11 -10.11
C SER A 89 -1.92 -14.83 -9.37
N ALA A 90 -0.83 -14.49 -10.06
CA ALA A 90 0.42 -14.11 -9.40
C ALA A 90 0.28 -12.81 -8.60
N ALA A 91 -0.72 -11.99 -8.89
CA ALA A 91 -1.05 -10.78 -8.12
C ALA A 91 -1.44 -11.10 -6.66
N ASP A 92 -2.04 -12.24 -6.39
CA ASP A 92 -2.48 -12.63 -5.05
C ASP A 92 -1.29 -12.89 -4.10
N GLY A 93 -0.08 -13.07 -4.63
CA GLY A 93 1.17 -13.18 -3.87
C GLY A 93 1.84 -11.83 -3.59
N ILE A 94 1.34 -10.71 -4.11
CA ILE A 94 1.89 -9.38 -3.89
C ILE A 94 1.34 -8.81 -2.58
N SER A 95 2.24 -8.46 -1.65
CA SER A 95 1.82 -7.82 -0.41
C SER A 95 1.38 -6.38 -0.65
N LEU A 96 0.22 -6.02 -0.09
CA LEU A 96 -0.32 -4.66 -0.13
C LEU A 96 -0.19 -4.02 1.25
N LEU A 97 0.47 -2.86 1.32
CA LEU A 97 0.69 -2.12 2.56
C LEU A 97 -0.08 -0.80 2.55
N TYR A 98 -0.64 -0.42 3.69
CA TYR A 98 -1.16 0.93 3.88
C TYR A 98 -0.03 1.85 4.34
N GLY A 99 0.20 2.95 3.63
CA GLY A 99 1.30 3.90 3.86
C GLY A 99 0.84 5.31 4.28
N GLY A 100 -0.44 5.50 4.57
CA GLY A 100 -0.92 6.73 5.22
C GLY A 100 -0.54 6.79 6.70
N SER A 101 -1.07 7.78 7.42
CA SER A 101 -0.80 7.92 8.87
C SER A 101 -1.27 6.70 9.65
N MET A 102 -0.32 5.93 10.16
CA MET A 102 -0.55 4.73 10.96
C MET A 102 0.12 4.85 12.32
N ASN A 103 -0.60 4.46 13.38
CA ASN A 103 -0.13 4.43 14.75
C ASN A 103 -0.74 3.23 15.50
N ALA A 104 -0.37 3.02 16.75
CA ALA A 104 -0.86 1.89 17.55
C ALA A 104 -2.39 1.85 17.72
N GLY A 105 -3.05 3.03 17.70
CA GLY A 105 -4.50 3.14 17.89
C GLY A 105 -5.31 2.73 16.66
N ASN A 106 -4.76 2.86 15.44
CA ASN A 106 -5.48 2.56 14.20
C ASN A 106 -4.91 1.37 13.42
N ALA A 107 -3.71 0.91 13.72
CA ALA A 107 -3.03 -0.15 12.97
C ALA A 107 -3.84 -1.46 12.92
N GLY A 108 -4.51 -1.83 14.01
CA GLY A 108 -5.35 -3.03 14.09
C GLY A 108 -6.55 -2.98 13.15
N GLU A 109 -7.19 -1.82 13.01
CA GLU A 109 -8.36 -1.64 12.13
C GLU A 109 -8.01 -1.84 10.65
N TYR A 110 -6.86 -1.30 10.22
CA TYR A 110 -6.36 -1.55 8.85
C TYR A 110 -5.96 -3.02 8.67
N ALA A 111 -5.21 -3.57 9.61
CA ALA A 111 -4.73 -4.95 9.51
C ALA A 111 -5.85 -5.99 9.56
N ALA A 112 -6.99 -5.69 10.17
CA ALA A 112 -8.17 -6.55 10.15
C ALA A 112 -8.78 -6.71 8.74
N GLN A 113 -8.47 -5.80 7.82
CA GLN A 113 -8.95 -5.88 6.44
C GLN A 113 -8.19 -6.93 5.64
N ALA A 114 -8.90 -7.79 4.92
CA ALA A 114 -8.30 -8.92 4.20
C ALA A 114 -7.29 -8.49 3.11
N CYS A 115 -7.54 -7.36 2.43
CA CYS A 115 -6.66 -6.84 1.37
C CYS A 115 -5.50 -5.99 1.88
N ILE A 116 -5.41 -5.72 3.20
CA ILE A 116 -4.33 -4.92 3.80
C ILE A 116 -3.40 -5.86 4.58
N HIS A 117 -2.24 -6.15 4.04
CA HIS A 117 -1.31 -7.12 4.60
C HIS A 117 -0.42 -6.56 5.72
N GLY A 118 -0.36 -5.23 5.85
CA GLY A 118 0.43 -4.53 6.87
C GLY A 118 0.52 -3.04 6.59
N GLY A 119 1.52 -2.37 7.17
CA GLY A 119 1.73 -0.93 7.02
C GLY A 119 3.15 -0.58 6.60
N LEU A 120 3.27 0.51 5.83
CA LEU A 120 4.54 1.21 5.60
C LEU A 120 4.58 2.40 6.56
N VAL A 121 5.27 2.23 7.69
CA VAL A 121 5.17 3.13 8.85
C VAL A 121 6.29 4.18 8.83
N GLY A 122 5.91 5.45 8.90
CA GLY A 122 6.82 6.59 8.97
C GLY A 122 7.06 7.06 10.41
N GLY A 123 6.41 8.17 10.82
CA GLY A 123 6.67 8.84 12.09
C GLY A 123 6.60 7.94 13.34
N ALA A 124 5.65 7.01 13.38
CA ALA A 124 5.54 6.07 14.50
C ALA A 124 6.71 5.09 14.62
N ALA A 125 7.52 4.93 13.56
CA ALA A 125 8.72 4.08 13.57
C ALA A 125 9.97 4.79 14.10
N LEU A 126 9.90 6.11 14.38
CA LEU A 126 11.05 6.86 14.92
C LEU A 126 11.35 6.53 16.38
N GLN A 127 10.39 5.93 17.10
CA GLN A 127 10.55 5.48 18.48
C GLN A 127 10.27 3.98 18.56
N ALA A 128 11.17 3.22 19.18
CA ALA A 128 11.09 1.76 19.27
C ALA A 128 9.77 1.28 19.90
N ASP A 129 9.37 1.88 21.01
CA ASP A 129 8.15 1.50 21.72
C ASP A 129 6.90 1.75 20.88
N SER A 130 6.84 2.89 20.20
CA SER A 130 5.74 3.24 19.30
C SER A 130 5.65 2.24 18.13
N PHE A 131 6.78 1.91 17.53
CA PHE A 131 6.83 0.95 16.43
C PHE A 131 6.43 -0.47 16.87
N LEU A 132 6.91 -0.91 18.05
CA LEU A 132 6.53 -2.20 18.62
C LEU A 132 5.04 -2.30 18.91
N GLN A 133 4.40 -1.23 19.38
CA GLN A 133 2.96 -1.18 19.60
C GLN A 133 2.18 -1.32 18.27
N VAL A 134 2.62 -0.65 17.20
CA VAL A 134 2.04 -0.81 15.86
C VAL A 134 2.19 -2.25 15.39
N ALA A 135 3.40 -2.83 15.51
CA ALA A 135 3.65 -4.21 15.09
C ALA A 135 2.79 -5.22 15.88
N ALA A 136 2.63 -5.02 17.18
CA ALA A 136 1.78 -5.86 18.02
C ALA A 136 0.30 -5.77 17.63
N ALA A 137 -0.20 -4.56 17.34
CA ALA A 137 -1.58 -4.36 16.89
C ALA A 137 -1.85 -5.04 15.53
N VAL A 138 -0.90 -4.96 14.58
CA VAL A 138 -1.00 -5.65 13.28
C VAL A 138 -0.97 -7.16 13.48
N ALA A 139 -0.05 -7.69 14.30
CA ALA A 139 0.06 -9.12 14.56
C ALA A 139 -1.22 -9.69 15.20
N ALA A 140 -1.79 -8.98 16.17
CA ALA A 140 -3.05 -9.39 16.82
C ALA A 140 -4.24 -9.43 15.84
N ALA A 141 -4.31 -8.49 14.90
CA ALA A 141 -5.38 -8.45 13.91
C ALA A 141 -5.23 -9.51 12.80
N LYS A 142 -4.03 -10.07 12.61
CA LYS A 142 -3.74 -11.13 11.60
C LYS A 142 -3.70 -12.54 12.21
N ALA A 143 -3.79 -12.66 13.53
CA ALA A 143 -3.85 -13.94 14.20
C ALA A 143 -5.22 -14.61 13.99
#